data_72761c8bcc1700576dc05bff4d886640
#
_entry.id   72761c8bcc1700576dc05bff4d886640
#
_cell.length_a   1.000
_cell.length_b   1.000
_cell.length_c   1.000
_cell.angle_alpha   90.00
_cell.angle_beta   90.00
_cell.angle_gamma   90.00
#
_symmetry.space_group_name_H-M   'P 1'
#
loop_
_entity.id
_entity.type
_entity.pdbx_description
1 polymer ?
#
loop_
_entity_poly.entity_id
_entity_poly.type
_entity_poly.pdbx_seq_one_letter_code
_entity_poly.pdbx_strand_id
1 'polypeptide(L)'
;MIRAGRYGLPLILAIISGPPSRFAPYVELYRRALEQYRRAPLPIGMHSLGYVAGTDEEAIETQWPYWRDQLEAASRERGWRQPTYEQFQSEIAEGSLYVGSPETVATKLAATIRVLGLSRFDLAYAVGQVPHEQRMTTIALYGREVIPRVRELIAAAPDDGNAG
;
A
#
# COMPACT_ATOMS: atom_id res chain seq x y z
N MET A 1 4.21 -12.34 -13.10
CA MET A 1 5.59 -11.95 -12.79
C MET A 1 6.58 -12.40 -13.86
N ILE A 2 6.76 -13.71 -14.10
CA ILE A 2 7.70 -14.24 -15.12
C ILE A 2 7.47 -13.64 -16.51
N ARG A 3 6.20 -13.55 -16.94
CA ARG A 3 5.87 -12.95 -18.25
C ARG A 3 6.29 -11.48 -18.34
N ALA A 4 6.07 -10.69 -17.29
CA ALA A 4 6.51 -9.30 -17.24
C ALA A 4 8.03 -9.18 -17.35
N GLY A 5 8.79 -9.99 -16.59
CA GLY A 5 10.25 -10.05 -16.68
C GLY A 5 10.73 -10.45 -18.09
N ARG A 6 10.12 -11.47 -18.70
CA ARG A 6 10.46 -11.91 -20.05
C ARG A 6 10.33 -10.80 -21.09
N TYR A 7 9.25 -10.01 -21.01
CA TYR A 7 8.99 -8.92 -21.97
C TYR A 7 9.65 -7.59 -21.57
N GLY A 8 10.33 -7.52 -20.44
CA GLY A 8 10.94 -6.28 -19.95
C GLY A 8 9.89 -5.20 -19.62
N LEU A 9 8.82 -5.59 -18.96
CA LEU A 9 7.75 -4.69 -18.53
C LEU A 9 7.86 -4.40 -17.04
N PRO A 10 7.68 -3.15 -16.59
CA PRO A 10 7.59 -2.81 -15.17
C PRO A 10 6.48 -3.61 -14.47
N LEU A 11 6.66 -3.87 -13.16
CA LEU A 11 5.69 -4.58 -12.36
C LEU A 11 4.97 -3.61 -11.41
N ILE A 12 3.64 -3.69 -11.37
CA ILE A 12 2.82 -3.06 -10.33
C ILE A 12 2.01 -4.14 -9.62
N LEU A 13 2.13 -4.16 -8.29
CA LEU A 13 1.40 -5.06 -7.41
C LEU A 13 0.13 -4.37 -6.90
N ALA A 14 -1.04 -4.95 -7.12
CA ALA A 14 -2.27 -4.54 -6.48
C ALA A 14 -2.44 -5.36 -5.19
N ILE A 15 -2.06 -4.78 -4.05
CA ILE A 15 -2.17 -5.43 -2.74
C ILE A 15 -3.27 -4.72 -1.96
N ILE A 16 -4.44 -5.31 -1.91
CA ILE A 16 -5.65 -4.71 -1.34
C ILE A 16 -6.14 -5.41 -0.07
N SER A 17 -5.47 -6.46 0.37
CA SER A 17 -5.74 -7.17 1.63
C SER A 17 -4.55 -8.02 2.07
N GLY A 18 -4.39 -8.14 3.38
CA GLY A 18 -3.35 -8.91 4.05
C GLY A 18 -1.97 -8.25 4.01
N PRO A 19 -0.98 -8.81 4.70
CA PRO A 19 0.32 -8.19 4.87
C PRO A 19 1.10 -8.11 3.54
N PRO A 20 1.65 -6.92 3.19
CA PRO A 20 2.43 -6.72 1.97
C PRO A 20 3.64 -7.66 1.84
N SER A 21 4.25 -8.04 2.96
CA SER A 21 5.40 -8.96 3.00
C SER A 21 5.15 -10.31 2.32
N ARG A 22 3.89 -10.78 2.24
CA ARG A 22 3.51 -11.99 1.49
C ARG A 22 3.87 -11.95 0.02
N PHE A 23 4.08 -10.76 -0.51
CA PHE A 23 4.40 -10.55 -1.93
C PHE A 23 5.90 -10.50 -2.21
N ALA A 24 6.77 -10.51 -1.19
CA ALA A 24 8.22 -10.53 -1.36
C ALA A 24 8.71 -11.70 -2.25
N PRO A 25 8.23 -12.94 -2.12
CA PRO A 25 8.61 -14.03 -3.04
C PRO A 25 8.24 -13.77 -4.50
N TYR A 26 7.16 -13.04 -4.76
CA TYR A 26 6.75 -12.70 -6.13
C TYR A 26 7.60 -11.58 -6.73
N VAL A 27 8.04 -10.63 -5.90
CA VAL A 27 9.01 -9.60 -6.31
C VAL A 27 10.32 -10.26 -6.68
N GLU A 28 10.81 -11.18 -5.85
CA GLU A 28 12.03 -11.92 -6.10
C GLU A 28 11.93 -12.78 -7.37
N LEU A 29 10.81 -13.44 -7.59
CA LEU A 29 10.55 -14.17 -8.83
C LEU A 29 10.61 -13.28 -10.07
N TYR A 30 10.10 -12.04 -9.96
CA TYR A 30 10.17 -11.07 -11.05
C TYR A 30 11.61 -10.63 -11.32
N ARG A 31 12.40 -10.32 -10.27
CA ARG A 31 13.82 -9.93 -10.41
C ARG A 31 14.62 -11.04 -11.09
N ARG A 32 14.48 -12.29 -10.63
CA ARG A 32 15.12 -13.46 -11.26
C ARG A 32 14.69 -13.66 -12.72
N ALA A 33 13.44 -13.38 -13.05
CA ALA A 33 13.00 -13.45 -14.43
C ALA A 33 13.65 -12.38 -15.32
N LEU A 34 13.83 -11.13 -14.82
CA LEU A 34 14.60 -10.10 -15.54
C LEU A 34 16.02 -10.58 -15.83
N GLU A 35 16.72 -11.10 -14.83
CA GLU A 35 18.09 -11.62 -14.97
C GLU A 35 18.15 -12.78 -15.98
N GLN A 36 17.26 -13.77 -15.85
CA GLN A 36 17.19 -14.94 -16.76
C GLN A 36 17.02 -14.51 -18.21
N TYR A 37 16.22 -13.47 -18.46
CA TYR A 37 15.97 -12.95 -19.80
C TYR A 37 16.90 -11.80 -20.19
N ARG A 38 17.98 -11.57 -19.42
CA ARG A 38 19.00 -10.53 -19.67
C ARG A 38 18.39 -9.13 -19.83
N ARG A 39 17.39 -8.80 -19.01
CA ARG A 39 16.78 -7.48 -18.94
C ARG A 39 17.42 -6.67 -17.83
N ALA A 40 17.55 -5.36 -18.05
CA ALA A 40 17.96 -4.45 -17.00
C ALA A 40 16.93 -4.46 -15.84
N PRO A 41 17.35 -4.20 -14.58
CA PRO A 41 16.42 -3.98 -13.48
C PRO A 41 15.39 -2.92 -13.82
N LEU A 42 14.14 -3.20 -13.51
CA LEU A 42 13.02 -2.30 -13.79
C LEU A 42 12.28 -1.92 -12.50
N PRO A 43 11.64 -0.74 -12.46
CA PRO A 43 10.94 -0.28 -11.29
C PRO A 43 9.78 -1.22 -10.92
N ILE A 44 9.58 -1.38 -9.61
CA ILE A 44 8.47 -2.12 -9.04
C ILE A 44 7.59 -1.15 -8.29
N GLY A 45 6.31 -1.12 -8.61
CA GLY A 45 5.31 -0.32 -7.94
C GLY A 45 4.33 -1.17 -7.14
N MET A 46 3.64 -0.51 -6.21
CA MET A 46 2.50 -1.06 -5.49
C MET A 46 1.36 -0.07 -5.49
N HIS A 47 0.14 -0.60 -5.58
CA HIS A 47 -1.09 0.13 -5.38
C HIS A 47 -1.86 -0.50 -4.21
N SER A 48 -2.37 0.33 -3.31
CA SER A 48 -3.16 -0.11 -2.17
C SER A 48 -4.15 0.95 -1.71
N LEU A 49 -5.10 0.52 -0.86
CA LEU A 49 -6.15 1.39 -0.34
C LEU A 49 -5.65 2.20 0.86
N GLY A 50 -6.16 3.43 1.02
CA GLY A 50 -5.84 4.20 2.20
C GLY A 50 -6.66 5.48 2.35
N TYR A 51 -6.51 6.08 3.53
CA TYR A 51 -7.14 7.34 3.90
C TYR A 51 -6.29 8.06 4.94
N VAL A 52 -6.05 9.35 4.75
CA VAL A 52 -5.21 10.17 5.65
C VAL A 52 -6.05 11.31 6.21
N ALA A 53 -6.07 11.44 7.53
CA ALA A 53 -6.69 12.55 8.25
C ALA A 53 -5.70 13.19 9.23
N GLY A 54 -6.13 14.18 9.99
CA GLY A 54 -5.27 14.90 10.94
C GLY A 54 -4.76 14.03 12.09
N THR A 55 -5.57 13.05 12.53
CA THR A 55 -5.21 12.08 13.57
C THR A 55 -5.59 10.65 13.16
N ASP A 56 -5.04 9.67 13.86
CA ASP A 56 -5.36 8.27 13.65
C ASP A 56 -6.84 7.97 13.96
N GLU A 57 -7.35 8.54 15.05
CA GLU A 57 -8.74 8.39 15.48
C GLU A 57 -9.69 8.92 14.41
N GLU A 58 -9.47 10.15 13.94
CA GLU A 58 -10.27 10.77 12.88
C GLU A 58 -10.26 9.91 11.60
N ALA A 59 -9.09 9.42 11.22
CA ALA A 59 -8.95 8.58 10.03
C ALA A 59 -9.72 7.27 10.15
N ILE A 60 -9.62 6.60 11.30
CA ILE A 60 -10.29 5.32 11.59
C ILE A 60 -11.81 5.51 11.62
N GLU A 61 -12.31 6.50 12.38
CA GLU A 61 -13.74 6.78 12.51
C GLU A 61 -14.38 7.15 11.18
N THR A 62 -13.67 7.97 10.39
CA THR A 62 -14.16 8.39 9.07
C THR A 62 -14.16 7.24 8.08
N GLN A 63 -13.07 6.46 8.01
CA GLN A 63 -12.91 5.47 6.94
C GLN A 63 -13.71 4.18 7.18
N TRP A 64 -13.94 3.80 8.44
CA TRP A 64 -14.61 2.53 8.78
C TRP A 64 -15.96 2.33 8.06
N PRO A 65 -16.94 3.27 8.10
CA PRO A 65 -18.23 3.03 7.46
C PRO A 65 -18.10 2.84 5.94
N TYR A 66 -17.23 3.59 5.27
CA TYR A 66 -17.05 3.49 3.82
C TYR A 66 -16.35 2.19 3.41
N TRP A 67 -15.34 1.77 4.17
CA TRP A 67 -14.65 0.51 3.93
C TRP A 67 -15.58 -0.68 4.16
N ARG A 68 -16.36 -0.66 5.24
CA ARG A 68 -17.37 -1.67 5.55
C ARG A 68 -18.39 -1.79 4.42
N ASP A 69 -19.02 -0.70 4.04
CA ASP A 69 -20.10 -0.69 3.05
C ASP A 69 -19.61 -1.19 1.66
N GLN A 70 -18.39 -0.83 1.29
CA GLN A 70 -17.77 -1.33 0.06
C GLN A 70 -17.51 -2.84 0.11
N LEU A 71 -17.01 -3.35 1.23
CA LEU A 71 -16.77 -4.78 1.38
C LEU A 71 -18.07 -5.57 1.53
N GLU A 72 -19.09 -5.04 2.20
CA GLU A 72 -20.40 -5.65 2.30
C GLU A 72 -21.04 -5.85 0.92
N ALA A 73 -20.94 -4.85 0.04
CA ALA A 73 -21.42 -4.96 -1.33
C ALA A 73 -20.71 -6.10 -2.08
N ALA A 74 -19.36 -6.11 -2.04
CA ALA A 74 -18.56 -7.16 -2.66
C ALA A 74 -18.81 -8.56 -2.03
N SER A 75 -19.02 -8.62 -0.73
CA SER A 75 -19.29 -9.87 0.00
C SER A 75 -20.64 -10.47 -0.38
N ARG A 76 -21.66 -9.63 -0.58
CA ARG A 76 -22.99 -10.09 -1.04
C ARG A 76 -22.91 -10.68 -2.46
N GLU A 77 -22.16 -10.04 -3.35
CA GLU A 77 -22.01 -10.54 -4.73
C GLU A 77 -21.23 -11.86 -4.82
N ARG A 78 -20.23 -12.04 -3.93
CA ARG A 78 -19.27 -13.16 -4.02
C ARG A 78 -19.49 -14.25 -2.98
N GLY A 79 -20.48 -14.10 -2.08
CA GLY A 79 -20.73 -15.05 -0.99
C GLY A 79 -19.63 -15.07 0.08
N TRP A 80 -18.90 -13.96 0.27
CA TRP A 80 -17.85 -13.85 1.27
C TRP A 80 -18.43 -13.52 2.66
N ARG A 81 -17.58 -13.69 3.70
CA ARG A 81 -17.96 -13.26 5.05
C ARG A 81 -18.12 -11.74 5.08
N GLN A 82 -19.05 -11.29 5.93
CA GLN A 82 -19.25 -9.86 6.17
C GLN A 82 -18.00 -9.25 6.84
N PRO A 83 -17.60 -8.02 6.47
CA PRO A 83 -16.49 -7.34 7.11
C PRO A 83 -16.79 -7.03 8.58
N THR A 84 -15.79 -7.15 9.44
CA THR A 84 -15.88 -6.78 10.86
C THR A 84 -14.95 -5.62 11.17
N TYR A 85 -15.23 -4.88 12.24
CA TYR A 85 -14.36 -3.82 12.71
C TYR A 85 -12.97 -4.33 13.12
N GLU A 86 -12.93 -5.51 13.72
CA GLU A 86 -11.67 -6.19 14.08
C GLU A 86 -10.82 -6.49 12.83
N GLN A 87 -11.44 -6.97 11.76
CA GLN A 87 -10.76 -7.16 10.47
C GLN A 87 -10.21 -5.85 9.91
N PHE A 88 -10.99 -4.77 9.98
CA PHE A 88 -10.55 -3.43 9.55
C PHE A 88 -9.32 -2.97 10.33
N GLN A 89 -9.34 -3.10 11.66
CA GLN A 89 -8.20 -2.76 12.51
C GLN A 89 -6.96 -3.62 12.20
N SER A 90 -7.13 -4.92 11.97
CA SER A 90 -6.04 -5.82 11.59
C SER A 90 -5.43 -5.44 10.23
N GLU A 91 -6.25 -5.03 9.25
CA GLU A 91 -5.77 -4.55 7.96
C GLU A 91 -5.01 -3.22 8.07
N ILE A 92 -5.39 -2.35 9.02
CA ILE A 92 -4.62 -1.13 9.33
C ILE A 92 -3.31 -1.47 10.01
N ALA A 93 -3.31 -2.35 11.00
CA ALA A 93 -2.12 -2.66 11.79
C ALA A 93 -1.09 -3.45 10.98
N GLU A 94 -1.49 -4.55 10.36
CA GLU A 94 -0.60 -5.55 9.76
C GLU A 94 -0.82 -5.74 8.25
N GLY A 95 -2.02 -5.41 7.77
CA GLY A 95 -2.42 -5.61 6.39
C GLY A 95 -1.99 -4.48 5.45
N SER A 96 -2.65 -4.41 4.31
CA SER A 96 -2.34 -3.44 3.26
C SER A 96 -3.27 -2.22 3.22
N LEU A 97 -3.98 -1.94 4.31
CA LEU A 97 -4.82 -0.75 4.43
C LEU A 97 -4.04 0.38 5.12
N TYR A 98 -3.83 1.51 4.42
CA TYR A 98 -3.03 2.65 4.88
C TYR A 98 -3.95 3.76 5.38
N VAL A 99 -4.45 3.61 6.60
CA VAL A 99 -5.37 4.55 7.25
C VAL A 99 -4.73 5.08 8.53
N GLY A 100 -4.73 6.40 8.71
CA GLY A 100 -4.17 7.05 9.89
C GLY A 100 -3.75 8.49 9.65
N SER A 101 -3.02 9.04 10.63
CA SER A 101 -2.33 10.32 10.54
C SER A 101 -1.20 10.27 9.50
N PRO A 102 -0.68 11.43 9.07
CA PRO A 102 0.47 11.46 8.16
C PRO A 102 1.67 10.66 8.65
N GLU A 103 2.02 10.71 9.94
CA GLU A 103 3.17 9.98 10.49
C GLU A 103 2.93 8.47 10.50
N THR A 104 1.75 8.01 10.91
CA THR A 104 1.37 6.59 10.92
C THR A 104 1.42 6.00 9.52
N VAL A 105 0.81 6.70 8.55
CA VAL A 105 0.80 6.25 7.16
C VAL A 105 2.20 6.28 6.55
N ALA A 106 2.99 7.33 6.82
CA ALA A 106 4.36 7.44 6.30
C ALA A 106 5.27 6.32 6.83
N THR A 107 5.18 6.02 8.13
CA THR A 107 5.96 4.94 8.75
C THR A 107 5.65 3.58 8.14
N LYS A 108 4.36 3.27 7.99
CA LYS A 108 3.90 2.02 7.38
C LYS A 108 4.32 1.92 5.91
N LEU A 109 4.21 3.02 5.15
CA LEU A 109 4.67 3.08 3.76
C LEU A 109 6.17 2.84 3.64
N ALA A 110 6.98 3.52 4.46
CA ALA A 110 8.43 3.36 4.43
C ALA A 110 8.83 1.90 4.71
N ALA A 111 8.21 1.23 5.67
CA ALA A 111 8.43 -0.18 5.95
C ALA A 111 8.05 -1.07 4.76
N THR A 112 6.91 -0.84 4.13
CA THR A 112 6.46 -1.59 2.95
C THR A 112 7.40 -1.40 1.75
N ILE A 113 7.82 -0.16 1.49
CA ILE A 113 8.75 0.17 0.40
C ILE A 113 10.06 -0.59 0.58
N ARG A 114 10.60 -0.66 1.80
CA ARG A 114 11.84 -1.41 2.10
C ARG A 114 11.65 -2.91 1.89
N VAL A 115 10.62 -3.50 2.48
CA VAL A 115 10.38 -4.95 2.43
C VAL A 115 10.22 -5.46 0.99
N LEU A 116 9.57 -4.69 0.13
CA LEU A 116 9.31 -5.07 -1.26
C LEU A 116 10.31 -4.46 -2.26
N GLY A 117 11.16 -3.52 -1.82
CA GLY A 117 12.07 -2.79 -2.70
C GLY A 117 11.32 -2.00 -3.78
N LEU A 118 10.32 -1.23 -3.35
CA LEU A 118 9.48 -0.47 -4.26
C LEU A 118 10.14 0.85 -4.66
N SER A 119 9.93 1.26 -5.91
CA SER A 119 10.27 2.59 -6.42
C SER A 119 9.05 3.50 -6.61
N ARG A 120 7.84 2.94 -6.47
CA ARG A 120 6.57 3.66 -6.60
C ARG A 120 5.50 3.08 -5.68
N PHE A 121 4.72 3.98 -5.07
CA PHE A 121 3.51 3.61 -4.33
C PHE A 121 2.34 4.51 -4.73
N ASP A 122 1.22 3.91 -5.09
CA ASP A 122 0.00 4.60 -5.47
C ASP A 122 -1.05 4.37 -4.37
N LEU A 123 -1.43 5.43 -3.63
CA LEU A 123 -2.49 5.39 -2.64
C LEU A 123 -3.86 5.58 -3.32
N ALA A 124 -4.70 4.54 -3.27
CA ALA A 124 -6.09 4.65 -3.71
C ALA A 124 -6.94 5.19 -2.56
N TYR A 125 -7.20 6.48 -2.57
CA TYR A 125 -7.92 7.22 -1.52
C TYR A 125 -9.44 7.25 -1.70
N ALA A 126 -9.96 6.71 -2.78
CA ALA A 126 -11.40 6.71 -3.10
C ALA A 126 -12.06 5.39 -2.72
N VAL A 127 -11.88 4.94 -1.46
CA VAL A 127 -12.49 3.73 -0.93
C VAL A 127 -13.90 4.05 -0.47
N GLY A 128 -14.89 3.45 -1.11
CA GLY A 128 -16.29 3.76 -0.86
C GLY A 128 -16.71 5.14 -1.36
N GLN A 129 -17.79 5.66 -0.82
CA GLN A 129 -18.33 6.97 -1.20
C GLN A 129 -17.89 8.08 -0.23
N VAL A 130 -16.60 8.15 0.08
CA VAL A 130 -16.04 9.22 0.92
C VAL A 130 -16.36 10.58 0.31
N PRO A 131 -16.89 11.56 1.08
CA PRO A 131 -17.21 12.89 0.61
C PRO A 131 -16.03 13.62 -0.04
N HIS A 132 -16.34 14.51 -1.00
CA HIS A 132 -15.32 15.21 -1.78
C HIS A 132 -14.31 15.96 -0.90
N GLU A 133 -14.78 16.70 0.09
CA GLU A 133 -13.93 17.49 0.99
C GLU A 133 -12.91 16.61 1.74
N GLN A 134 -13.36 15.48 2.26
CA GLN A 134 -12.50 14.53 2.96
C GLN A 134 -11.46 13.90 2.02
N ARG A 135 -11.84 13.61 0.77
CA ARG A 135 -10.88 13.16 -0.25
C ARG A 135 -9.84 14.22 -0.56
N MET A 136 -10.24 15.47 -0.67
CA MET A 136 -9.31 16.58 -0.90
C MET A 136 -8.35 16.78 0.28
N THR A 137 -8.83 16.61 1.52
CA THR A 137 -7.99 16.62 2.72
C THR A 137 -6.95 15.50 2.68
N THR A 138 -7.37 14.26 2.38
CA THR A 138 -6.44 13.14 2.21
C THR A 138 -5.37 13.42 1.15
N ILE A 139 -5.74 13.94 -0.02
CA ILE A 139 -4.80 14.29 -1.09
C ILE A 139 -3.79 15.34 -0.62
N ALA A 140 -4.27 16.38 0.07
CA ALA A 140 -3.44 17.46 0.58
C ALA A 140 -2.43 16.96 1.63
N LEU A 141 -2.89 16.20 2.63
CA LEU A 141 -2.04 15.62 3.68
C LEU A 141 -1.03 14.62 3.08
N TYR A 142 -1.49 13.76 2.18
CA TYR A 142 -0.61 12.79 1.52
C TYR A 142 0.52 13.48 0.75
N GLY A 143 0.19 14.53 -0.02
CA GLY A 143 1.19 15.25 -0.80
C GLY A 143 2.14 16.10 0.03
N ARG A 144 1.62 16.79 1.06
CA ARG A 144 2.39 17.79 1.83
C ARG A 144 3.17 17.19 3.00
N GLU A 145 2.67 16.11 3.59
CA GLU A 145 3.21 15.55 4.82
C GLU A 145 3.69 14.11 4.65
N VAL A 146 2.85 13.22 4.10
CA VAL A 146 3.21 11.78 3.98
C VAL A 146 4.38 11.58 3.03
N ILE A 147 4.32 12.12 1.81
CA ILE A 147 5.37 11.88 0.81
C ILE A 147 6.74 12.39 1.27
N PRO A 148 6.90 13.64 1.79
CA PRO A 148 8.17 14.09 2.33
C PRO A 148 8.68 13.21 3.48
N ARG A 149 7.79 12.87 4.42
CA ARG A 149 8.14 12.05 5.58
C ARG A 149 8.60 10.63 5.18
N VAL A 150 7.95 10.00 4.23
CA VAL A 150 8.40 8.71 3.67
C VAL A 150 9.81 8.81 3.11
N ARG A 151 10.12 9.88 2.37
CA ARG A 151 11.46 10.09 1.81
C ARG A 151 12.53 10.27 2.89
N GLU A 152 12.22 11.01 3.96
CA GLU A 152 13.10 11.17 5.12
C GLU A 152 13.35 9.83 5.81
N LEU A 153 12.28 9.07 6.09
CA LEU A 153 12.37 7.77 6.73
C LEU A 153 13.22 6.79 5.91
N ILE A 154 13.07 6.78 4.59
CA ILE A 154 13.86 5.90 3.71
C ILE A 154 15.33 6.33 3.71
N ALA A 155 15.61 7.64 3.64
CA ALA A 155 16.97 8.17 3.63
C ALA A 155 17.71 8.00 4.97
N ALA A 156 16.98 8.03 6.10
CA ALA A 156 17.55 7.88 7.44
C ALA A 156 17.87 6.44 7.83
N ALA A 157 17.36 5.44 7.11
CA ALA A 157 17.74 4.05 7.39
C ALA A 157 19.19 3.82 6.92
N PRO A 158 20.04 3.19 7.76
CA PRO A 158 21.34 2.73 7.28
C PRO A 158 21.09 1.84 6.07
N ASP A 159 21.96 2.01 5.08
CA ASP A 159 22.05 1.13 3.92
C ASP A 159 22.44 -0.27 4.49
N ASP A 160 21.45 -1.13 4.73
CA ASP A 160 21.71 -2.51 5.09
C ASP A 160 22.35 -3.14 3.85
N GLY A 161 23.62 -2.85 3.73
CA GLY A 161 24.46 -3.24 2.63
C GLY A 161 24.24 -4.71 2.32
N ASN A 162 23.70 -4.95 1.15
CA ASN A 162 23.74 -6.27 0.54
C ASN A 162 25.22 -6.60 0.30
N ALA A 163 25.87 -7.08 1.36
CA ALA A 163 27.21 -7.62 1.32
C ALA A 163 27.12 -9.13 1.06
N GLY A 164 27.46 -9.56 -0.14
CA GLY A 164 27.71 -10.95 -0.44
C GLY A 164 26.97 -11.52 -1.61
#